data_d45b882f6e6433b2bdbd3b13d8008b8f
#
_entry.id   d45b882f6e6433b2bdbd3b13d8008b8f
#
_cell.length_a   1.000
_cell.length_b   1.000
_cell.length_c   1.000
_cell.angle_alpha   90.00
_cell.angle_beta   90.00
_cell.angle_gamma   90.00
#
_symmetry.space_group_name_H-M   'P 1'
#
loop_
_entity.id
_entity.type
_entity.pdbx_description
1 polymer ?
#
loop_
_entity_poly.entity_id
_entity_poly.type
_entity_poly.pdbx_seq_one_letter_code
_entity_poly.pdbx_strand_id
1 'polypeptide(L)'
;LNGKKVVSKKVEGSLVDIDHLTPDADFMKTFATQFEQGKKFTNDLVGKSQNTMESVPAFFGPSAFIDFIHQMQLQIGKAEVSFAAPLAMDAVIPEGNIYVRDMFNLYRYENLLYVMNLTGQEIKDYLEYSYSGWVKQMENKDDHMLLFRDNPEQYADAWQRFQRPSYNFDSAAGIRYTVDLTKPTGQRITILSMADGQPFSLTRTYRCALNSYRGNGGGGLLTQGAHIPESELTKRIIWSTEKDLRYYLMQEIKKQGTINPKPLNQWKFIPEDWAATARQKDEPLVK
;
A
#
# COMPACT_ATOMS: atom_id res chain seq x y z
N LEU A 1 -10.25 -11.36 47.06
CA LEU A 1 -10.66 -10.05 47.58
C LEU A 1 -10.38 -9.95 49.07
N ASN A 2 -9.76 -8.86 49.49
CA ASN A 2 -9.64 -8.54 50.92
C ASN A 2 -10.45 -7.24 51.14
N GLY A 3 -11.63 -7.40 51.71
CA GLY A 3 -12.62 -6.32 51.75
C GLY A 3 -13.04 -5.89 50.32
N LYS A 4 -12.90 -4.61 50.00
CA LYS A 4 -13.17 -4.05 48.65
C LYS A 4 -11.93 -4.00 47.71
N LYS A 5 -10.77 -4.47 48.21
CA LYS A 5 -9.52 -4.39 47.46
C LYS A 5 -9.20 -5.71 46.75
N VAL A 6 -8.90 -5.64 45.45
CA VAL A 6 -8.39 -6.78 44.67
C VAL A 6 -6.95 -7.04 45.10
N VAL A 7 -6.67 -8.22 45.62
CA VAL A 7 -5.33 -8.61 46.10
C VAL A 7 -4.50 -9.27 44.99
N SER A 8 -5.16 -10.02 44.11
CA SER A 8 -4.52 -10.62 42.95
C SER A 8 -5.54 -10.84 41.84
N LYS A 9 -5.07 -10.83 40.62
CA LYS A 9 -5.84 -11.13 39.39
C LYS A 9 -5.02 -12.06 38.53
N LYS A 10 -5.59 -13.18 38.10
CA LYS A 10 -5.02 -14.05 37.06
C LYS A 10 -5.93 -14.01 35.86
N VAL A 11 -5.34 -13.81 34.67
CA VAL A 11 -6.02 -13.87 33.39
C VAL A 11 -5.35 -14.97 32.59
N GLU A 12 -6.15 -15.89 32.09
CA GLU A 12 -5.71 -16.96 31.19
C GLU A 12 -6.41 -16.78 29.85
N GLY A 13 -5.71 -17.07 28.78
CA GLY A 13 -6.23 -17.06 27.41
C GLY A 13 -5.67 -18.24 26.63
N SER A 14 -6.45 -18.79 25.71
CA SER A 14 -6.02 -19.82 24.79
C SER A 14 -6.48 -19.49 23.38
N LEU A 15 -5.69 -19.91 22.39
CA LEU A 15 -6.09 -19.95 21.00
C LEU A 15 -6.67 -21.33 20.71
N VAL A 16 -7.84 -21.36 20.08
CA VAL A 16 -8.48 -22.59 19.63
C VAL A 16 -8.52 -22.58 18.10
N ASP A 17 -7.89 -23.56 17.50
CA ASP A 17 -8.00 -23.81 16.07
C ASP A 17 -9.39 -24.37 15.77
N ILE A 18 -10.14 -23.70 14.91
CA ILE A 18 -11.52 -24.06 14.54
C ILE A 18 -11.66 -24.69 13.17
N ASP A 19 -10.59 -24.83 12.40
CA ASP A 19 -10.62 -25.30 11.01
C ASP A 19 -11.20 -26.72 10.88
N HIS A 20 -11.08 -27.53 11.93
CA HIS A 20 -11.60 -28.88 11.99
C HIS A 20 -13.00 -29.00 12.63
N LEU A 21 -13.57 -27.90 13.08
CA LEU A 21 -14.90 -27.91 13.71
C LEU A 21 -16.01 -27.90 12.64
N THR A 22 -17.06 -28.67 12.92
CA THR A 22 -18.28 -28.60 12.08
C THR A 22 -19.04 -27.31 12.43
N PRO A 23 -19.40 -26.46 11.46
CA PRO A 23 -20.20 -25.28 11.71
C PRO A 23 -21.54 -25.63 12.37
N ASP A 24 -21.98 -24.78 13.30
CA ASP A 24 -23.26 -24.94 13.98
C ASP A 24 -24.40 -24.90 12.96
N ALA A 25 -25.29 -25.93 12.99
CA ALA A 25 -26.33 -26.12 12.00
C ALA A 25 -27.44 -25.03 12.09
N ASP A 26 -27.77 -24.58 13.30
CA ASP A 26 -28.80 -23.54 13.48
C ASP A 26 -28.27 -22.17 13.06
N PHE A 27 -27.00 -21.88 13.33
CA PHE A 27 -26.33 -20.70 12.82
C PHE A 27 -26.32 -20.68 11.28
N MET A 28 -25.86 -21.76 10.64
CA MET A 28 -25.84 -21.89 9.17
C MET A 28 -27.23 -21.74 8.57
N LYS A 29 -28.27 -22.33 9.17
CA LYS A 29 -29.66 -22.18 8.72
C LYS A 29 -30.16 -20.74 8.87
N THR A 30 -29.89 -20.11 10.01
CA THR A 30 -30.32 -18.73 10.30
C THR A 30 -29.75 -17.73 9.31
N PHE A 31 -28.48 -17.88 8.95
CA PHE A 31 -27.77 -16.94 8.08
C PHE A 31 -27.61 -17.40 6.61
N ALA A 32 -28.25 -18.52 6.22
CA ALA A 32 -28.14 -19.06 4.86
C ALA A 32 -28.45 -18.06 3.75
N THR A 33 -29.52 -17.27 3.92
CA THR A 33 -29.92 -16.26 2.94
C THR A 33 -28.87 -15.16 2.78
N GLN A 34 -28.34 -14.64 3.89
CA GLN A 34 -27.30 -13.60 3.88
C GLN A 34 -25.99 -14.13 3.25
N PHE A 35 -25.65 -15.39 3.56
CA PHE A 35 -24.48 -16.06 3.00
C PHE A 35 -24.59 -16.16 1.46
N GLU A 36 -25.70 -16.65 0.95
CA GLU A 36 -25.94 -16.73 -0.50
C GLU A 36 -26.00 -15.36 -1.18
N GLN A 37 -26.60 -14.36 -0.54
CA GLN A 37 -26.58 -12.98 -1.05
C GLN A 37 -25.16 -12.43 -1.13
N GLY A 38 -24.34 -12.60 -0.07
CA GLY A 38 -22.94 -12.21 -0.05
C GLY A 38 -22.13 -12.91 -1.14
N LYS A 39 -22.30 -14.22 -1.29
CA LYS A 39 -21.67 -15.02 -2.31
C LYS A 39 -22.04 -14.59 -3.73
N LYS A 40 -23.32 -14.30 -3.96
CA LYS A 40 -23.80 -13.74 -5.23
C LYS A 40 -23.15 -12.39 -5.51
N PHE A 41 -23.18 -11.47 -4.55
CA PHE A 41 -22.58 -10.14 -4.69
C PHE A 41 -21.07 -10.19 -5.00
N THR A 42 -20.33 -11.03 -4.30
CA THR A 42 -18.89 -11.16 -4.54
C THR A 42 -18.54 -11.74 -5.92
N ASN A 43 -19.49 -12.42 -6.56
CA ASN A 43 -19.36 -12.96 -7.92
C ASN A 43 -19.94 -12.03 -9.01
N ASP A 44 -20.44 -10.84 -8.66
CA ASP A 44 -20.88 -9.87 -9.68
C ASP A 44 -19.68 -9.40 -10.52
N LEU A 45 -19.89 -9.37 -11.84
CA LEU A 45 -18.87 -8.90 -12.80
C LEU A 45 -18.69 -7.37 -12.67
N VAL A 46 -17.45 -6.96 -12.52
CA VAL A 46 -17.05 -5.54 -12.45
C VAL A 46 -16.56 -5.04 -13.80
N GLY A 47 -15.78 -5.84 -14.51
CA GLY A 47 -15.18 -5.50 -15.80
C GLY A 47 -14.19 -6.55 -16.26
N LYS A 48 -13.23 -6.17 -17.11
CA LYS A 48 -12.18 -7.05 -17.62
C LYS A 48 -10.81 -6.39 -17.53
N SER A 49 -9.77 -7.18 -17.31
CA SER A 49 -8.37 -6.75 -17.47
C SER A 49 -7.74 -7.40 -18.69
N GLN A 50 -6.95 -6.63 -19.45
CA GLN A 50 -6.19 -7.14 -20.59
C GLN A 50 -4.86 -7.79 -20.18
N ASN A 51 -4.47 -7.70 -18.92
CA ASN A 51 -3.25 -8.30 -18.38
C ASN A 51 -3.41 -8.61 -16.90
N THR A 52 -2.61 -9.56 -16.41
CA THR A 52 -2.53 -9.88 -14.99
C THR A 52 -1.85 -8.75 -14.22
N MET A 53 -2.41 -8.40 -13.05
CA MET A 53 -1.81 -7.49 -12.09
C MET A 53 -1.40 -8.25 -10.84
N GLU A 54 -0.13 -8.15 -10.47
CA GLU A 54 0.45 -8.80 -9.28
C GLU A 54 1.02 -7.76 -8.34
N SER A 55 0.87 -7.96 -7.03
CA SER A 55 1.38 -7.05 -6.01
C SER A 55 2.90 -7.16 -5.80
N VAL A 56 3.48 -8.36 -5.97
CA VAL A 56 4.92 -8.60 -5.74
C VAL A 56 5.82 -7.66 -6.54
N PRO A 57 5.61 -7.40 -7.84
CA PRO A 57 6.45 -6.45 -8.57
C PRO A 57 6.50 -5.05 -7.98
N ALA A 58 5.46 -4.61 -7.25
CA ALA A 58 5.41 -3.28 -6.62
C ALA A 58 6.45 -3.09 -5.52
N PHE A 59 7.01 -4.17 -4.96
CA PHE A 59 8.11 -4.10 -3.98
C PHE A 59 9.45 -3.74 -4.63
N PHE A 60 9.58 -3.90 -5.93
CA PHE A 60 10.81 -3.78 -6.70
C PHE A 60 10.80 -2.65 -7.72
N GLY A 61 9.70 -1.90 -7.82
CA GLY A 61 9.58 -0.80 -8.77
C GLY A 61 8.14 -0.50 -9.19
N PRO A 62 7.96 0.36 -10.20
CA PRO A 62 6.67 0.59 -10.84
C PRO A 62 6.05 -0.71 -11.35
N SER A 63 4.77 -0.90 -11.13
CA SER A 63 4.06 -2.09 -11.58
C SER A 63 2.61 -1.77 -11.97
N ALA A 64 2.03 -2.62 -12.83
CA ALA A 64 0.63 -2.45 -13.24
C ALA A 64 -0.33 -2.40 -12.04
N PHE A 65 -0.04 -3.15 -10.97
CA PHE A 65 -0.86 -3.22 -9.77
C PHE A 65 -0.90 -1.90 -9.00
N ILE A 66 0.26 -1.38 -8.58
CA ILE A 66 0.32 -0.18 -7.75
C ILE A 66 0.04 1.08 -8.57
N ASP A 67 0.50 1.10 -9.81
CA ASP A 67 0.34 2.27 -10.67
C ASP A 67 -1.11 2.45 -11.14
N PHE A 68 -1.90 1.37 -11.21
CA PHE A 68 -3.35 1.49 -11.40
C PHE A 68 -4.01 2.20 -10.21
N ILE A 69 -3.63 1.85 -8.98
CA ILE A 69 -4.13 2.54 -7.78
C ILE A 69 -3.72 4.01 -7.80
N HIS A 70 -2.47 4.32 -8.12
CA HIS A 70 -1.99 5.69 -8.25
C HIS A 70 -2.77 6.50 -9.28
N GLN A 71 -2.99 5.95 -10.49
CA GLN A 71 -3.76 6.62 -11.55
C GLN A 71 -5.17 6.95 -11.07
N MET A 72 -5.84 6.01 -10.42
CA MET A 72 -7.18 6.23 -9.89
C MET A 72 -7.20 7.28 -8.80
N GLN A 73 -6.25 7.27 -7.87
CA GLN A 73 -6.14 8.30 -6.84
C GLN A 73 -5.93 9.70 -7.44
N LEU A 74 -5.05 9.83 -8.43
CA LEU A 74 -4.81 11.09 -9.14
C LEU A 74 -6.07 11.59 -9.84
N GLN A 75 -6.77 10.70 -10.54
CA GLN A 75 -7.98 11.03 -11.30
C GLN A 75 -9.17 11.40 -10.37
N ILE A 76 -9.46 10.57 -9.37
CA ILE A 76 -10.59 10.75 -8.44
C ILE A 76 -10.37 12.00 -7.59
N GLY A 77 -9.17 12.16 -7.03
CA GLY A 77 -8.79 13.30 -6.17
C GLY A 77 -8.49 14.58 -6.94
N LYS A 78 -8.37 14.53 -8.27
CA LYS A 78 -7.82 15.62 -9.09
C LYS A 78 -6.53 16.15 -8.47
N ALA A 79 -5.66 15.22 -8.07
CA ALA A 79 -4.43 15.50 -7.37
C ALA A 79 -3.24 15.56 -8.35
N GLU A 80 -2.16 16.21 -7.91
CA GLU A 80 -0.91 16.34 -8.67
C GLU A 80 0.06 15.20 -8.33
N VAL A 81 0.01 14.71 -7.09
CA VAL A 81 0.85 13.62 -6.58
C VAL A 81 -0.03 12.60 -5.87
N SER A 82 0.31 11.33 -5.97
CA SER A 82 -0.38 10.22 -5.31
C SER A 82 0.61 9.39 -4.51
N PHE A 83 0.23 8.98 -3.30
CA PHE A 83 0.98 8.02 -2.48
C PHE A 83 0.16 6.76 -2.28
N ALA A 84 0.78 5.60 -2.46
CA ALA A 84 0.16 4.30 -2.23
C ALA A 84 1.21 3.23 -1.93
N ALA A 85 0.84 2.25 -1.11
CA ALA A 85 1.63 1.07 -0.80
C ALA A 85 0.98 -0.20 -1.35
N PRO A 86 1.75 -1.25 -1.67
CA PRO A 86 1.19 -2.58 -1.90
C PRO A 86 0.63 -3.12 -0.58
N LEU A 87 -0.70 -3.23 -0.50
CA LEU A 87 -1.41 -3.59 0.74
C LEU A 87 -1.47 -5.10 0.99
N ALA A 88 -1.08 -5.90 0.02
CA ALA A 88 -1.00 -7.35 0.08
C ALA A 88 0.27 -7.81 -0.64
N MET A 89 0.82 -8.95 -0.23
CA MET A 89 2.03 -9.52 -0.82
C MET A 89 1.71 -10.61 -1.84
N ASP A 90 0.50 -11.14 -1.80
CA ASP A 90 0.02 -12.28 -2.57
C ASP A 90 -1.17 -11.94 -3.49
N ALA A 91 -1.47 -10.65 -3.65
CA ALA A 91 -2.60 -10.23 -4.46
C ALA A 91 -2.31 -10.42 -5.95
N VAL A 92 -3.21 -11.15 -6.60
CA VAL A 92 -3.24 -11.37 -8.04
C VAL A 92 -4.63 -11.07 -8.56
N ILE A 93 -4.71 -10.24 -9.59
CA ILE A 93 -5.91 -10.03 -10.41
C ILE A 93 -5.57 -10.56 -11.81
N PRO A 94 -6.12 -11.70 -12.21
CA PRO A 94 -5.76 -12.33 -13.47
C PRO A 94 -6.28 -11.52 -14.66
N GLU A 95 -5.64 -11.70 -15.80
CA GLU A 95 -6.21 -11.32 -17.10
C GLU A 95 -7.59 -11.95 -17.28
N GLY A 96 -8.53 -11.21 -17.88
CA GLY A 96 -9.90 -11.64 -18.10
C GLY A 96 -10.91 -10.94 -17.20
N ASN A 97 -11.93 -11.64 -16.77
CA ASN A 97 -13.02 -11.07 -15.98
C ASN A 97 -12.57 -10.68 -14.57
N ILE A 98 -12.97 -9.49 -14.16
CA ILE A 98 -12.79 -8.97 -12.80
C ILE A 98 -14.13 -9.01 -12.08
N TYR A 99 -14.16 -9.60 -10.89
CA TYR A 99 -15.34 -9.72 -10.04
C TYR A 99 -15.21 -8.84 -8.78
N VAL A 100 -16.31 -8.64 -8.07
CA VAL A 100 -16.29 -7.86 -6.81
C VAL A 100 -15.28 -8.42 -5.81
N ARG A 101 -15.14 -9.76 -5.70
CA ARG A 101 -14.14 -10.37 -4.82
C ARG A 101 -12.70 -9.95 -5.14
N ASP A 102 -12.38 -9.70 -6.41
CA ASP A 102 -11.03 -9.29 -6.83
C ASP A 102 -10.70 -7.86 -6.39
N MET A 103 -11.74 -7.05 -6.11
CA MET A 103 -11.56 -5.70 -5.59
C MET A 103 -10.99 -5.70 -4.16
N PHE A 104 -11.25 -6.76 -3.38
CA PHE A 104 -10.65 -6.93 -2.05
C PHE A 104 -9.15 -7.31 -2.14
N ASN A 105 -8.75 -7.98 -3.21
CA ASN A 105 -7.35 -8.24 -3.50
C ASN A 105 -6.64 -6.96 -4.00
N LEU A 106 -7.32 -6.14 -4.83
CA LEU A 106 -6.77 -4.89 -5.32
C LEU A 106 -6.59 -3.86 -4.21
N TYR A 107 -7.61 -3.70 -3.33
CA TYR A 107 -7.58 -2.75 -2.23
C TYR A 107 -8.26 -3.34 -0.99
N ARG A 108 -7.46 -3.84 -0.06
CA ARG A 108 -7.89 -4.64 1.10
C ARG A 108 -8.68 -3.84 2.15
N TYR A 109 -8.29 -2.58 2.41
CA TYR A 109 -8.79 -1.79 3.53
C TYR A 109 -9.91 -0.84 3.14
N GLU A 110 -10.78 -0.51 4.11
CA GLU A 110 -11.88 0.45 3.95
C GLU A 110 -11.41 1.88 4.25
N ASN A 111 -10.44 2.35 3.49
CA ASN A 111 -9.93 3.71 3.62
C ASN A 111 -10.66 4.65 2.66
N LEU A 112 -10.99 5.85 3.14
CA LEU A 112 -11.35 6.96 2.26
C LEU A 112 -10.12 7.44 1.50
N LEU A 113 -10.33 8.10 0.37
CA LEU A 113 -9.30 8.86 -0.32
C LEU A 113 -9.34 10.30 0.19
N TYR A 114 -8.20 10.78 0.70
CA TYR A 114 -8.00 12.18 1.05
C TYR A 114 -7.14 12.87 0.00
N VAL A 115 -7.40 14.16 -0.21
CA VAL A 115 -6.48 15.06 -0.88
C VAL A 115 -5.98 16.08 0.15
N MET A 116 -4.67 16.16 0.31
CA MET A 116 -4.00 17.03 1.27
C MET A 116 -3.05 17.99 0.56
N ASN A 117 -2.87 19.16 1.12
CA ASN A 117 -1.85 20.10 0.69
C ASN A 117 -0.51 19.79 1.38
N LEU A 118 0.51 19.41 0.59
CA LEU A 118 1.87 19.17 1.05
C LEU A 118 2.86 20.02 0.25
N THR A 119 3.88 20.57 0.89
CA THR A 119 5.00 21.22 0.21
C THR A 119 5.87 20.18 -0.50
N GLY A 120 6.66 20.60 -1.49
CA GLY A 120 7.60 19.68 -2.15
C GLY A 120 8.65 19.11 -1.19
N GLN A 121 9.05 19.88 -0.16
CA GLN A 121 9.94 19.36 0.87
C GLN A 121 9.26 18.27 1.69
N GLU A 122 8.01 18.46 2.13
CA GLU A 122 7.23 17.45 2.85
C GLU A 122 7.02 16.17 2.01
N ILE A 123 6.81 16.31 0.69
CA ILE A 123 6.73 15.16 -0.25
C ILE A 123 8.05 14.38 -0.27
N LYS A 124 9.18 15.08 -0.38
CA LYS A 124 10.50 14.44 -0.38
C LYS A 124 10.77 13.73 0.94
N ASP A 125 10.52 14.37 2.06
CA ASP A 125 10.77 13.83 3.40
C ASP A 125 9.84 12.64 3.69
N TYR A 126 8.58 12.70 3.25
CA TYR A 126 7.65 11.57 3.28
C TYR A 126 8.22 10.34 2.56
N LEU A 127 8.74 10.53 1.34
CA LEU A 127 9.33 9.43 0.56
C LEU A 127 10.61 8.92 1.21
N GLU A 128 11.50 9.79 1.69
CA GLU A 128 12.70 9.37 2.42
C GLU A 128 12.34 8.47 3.61
N TYR A 129 11.30 8.83 4.36
CA TYR A 129 10.84 8.04 5.49
C TYR A 129 10.20 6.70 5.04
N SER A 130 9.39 6.70 3.98
CA SER A 130 8.81 5.49 3.42
C SER A 130 9.91 4.50 3.02
N TYR A 131 10.86 4.94 2.21
CA TYR A 131 11.96 4.09 1.74
C TYR A 131 12.96 3.73 2.85
N SER A 132 13.03 4.46 3.95
CA SER A 132 13.84 4.07 5.11
C SER A 132 13.38 2.78 5.77
N GLY A 133 12.09 2.49 5.71
CA GLY A 133 11.50 1.26 6.22
C GLY A 133 11.39 0.14 5.19
N TRP A 134 11.57 0.48 3.92
CA TRP A 134 11.36 -0.42 2.79
C TRP A 134 12.68 -1.05 2.32
N VAL A 135 13.72 -0.23 2.12
CA VAL A 135 14.98 -0.68 1.53
C VAL A 135 16.17 -0.50 2.45
N LYS A 136 17.11 -1.44 2.37
CA LYS A 136 18.40 -1.39 3.02
C LYS A 136 19.32 -0.42 2.25
N GLN A 137 20.33 0.14 2.93
CA GLN A 137 21.47 0.73 2.24
C GLN A 137 22.37 -0.41 1.74
N MET A 138 22.57 -0.49 0.43
CA MET A 138 23.44 -1.49 -0.18
C MET A 138 24.89 -1.01 -0.22
N GLU A 139 25.81 -1.85 0.19
CA GLU A 139 27.27 -1.60 0.12
C GLU A 139 27.87 -2.19 -1.16
N ASN A 140 27.24 -3.24 -1.68
CA ASN A 140 27.63 -3.90 -2.92
C ASN A 140 26.39 -4.52 -3.63
N LYS A 141 26.57 -4.94 -4.89
CA LYS A 141 25.48 -5.47 -5.72
C LYS A 141 24.90 -6.80 -5.24
N ASP A 142 25.62 -7.52 -4.38
CA ASP A 142 25.20 -8.83 -3.88
C ASP A 142 24.39 -8.71 -2.57
N ASP A 143 24.18 -7.49 -2.07
CA ASP A 143 23.32 -7.24 -0.91
C ASP A 143 21.83 -7.46 -1.25
N HIS A 144 21.02 -7.71 -0.22
CA HIS A 144 19.57 -7.55 -0.33
C HIS A 144 19.21 -6.08 -0.47
N MET A 145 18.27 -5.75 -1.34
CA MET A 145 17.73 -4.38 -1.41
C MET A 145 16.60 -4.15 -0.42
N LEU A 146 15.78 -5.16 -0.14
CA LEU A 146 14.67 -5.03 0.80
C LEU A 146 15.16 -5.16 2.25
N LEU A 147 14.54 -4.38 3.14
CA LEU A 147 14.90 -4.34 4.55
C LEU A 147 14.25 -5.50 5.31
N PHE A 148 14.84 -6.68 5.17
CA PHE A 148 14.42 -7.88 5.89
C PHE A 148 14.95 -7.91 7.32
N ARG A 149 14.32 -8.72 8.17
CA ARG A 149 14.86 -9.17 9.46
C ARG A 149 16.04 -10.10 9.22
N ASP A 150 16.80 -10.34 10.27
CA ASP A 150 17.87 -11.34 10.22
C ASP A 150 17.29 -12.72 9.93
N ASN A 151 17.93 -13.48 9.03
CA ASN A 151 17.53 -14.81 8.59
C ASN A 151 16.05 -14.87 8.15
N PRO A 152 15.65 -14.11 7.14
CA PRO A 152 14.25 -13.96 6.75
C PRO A 152 13.58 -15.28 6.31
N GLU A 153 14.36 -16.25 5.85
CA GLU A 153 13.91 -17.59 5.46
C GLU A 153 13.35 -18.43 6.62
N GLN A 154 13.63 -18.04 7.88
CA GLN A 154 13.10 -18.73 9.06
C GLN A 154 11.63 -18.42 9.33
N TYR A 155 11.09 -17.37 8.74
CA TYR A 155 9.71 -16.96 8.92
C TYR A 155 8.81 -17.61 7.86
N ALA A 156 7.76 -18.28 8.32
CA ALA A 156 6.81 -18.97 7.44
C ALA A 156 6.08 -17.98 6.50
N ASP A 157 5.59 -16.89 7.06
CA ASP A 157 4.84 -15.89 6.31
C ASP A 157 5.77 -14.78 5.78
N ALA A 158 5.62 -14.44 4.50
CA ALA A 158 6.41 -13.41 3.85
C ALA A 158 6.35 -12.04 4.57
N TRP A 159 5.19 -11.65 5.12
CA TRP A 159 5.05 -10.39 5.85
C TRP A 159 5.88 -10.30 7.13
N GLN A 160 6.18 -11.44 7.76
CA GLN A 160 7.02 -11.52 8.97
C GLN A 160 8.51 -11.31 8.67
N ARG A 161 8.92 -11.50 7.42
CA ARG A 161 10.32 -11.37 6.97
C ARG A 161 10.81 -9.94 6.96
N PHE A 162 9.91 -8.95 6.88
CA PHE A 162 10.25 -7.53 6.87
C PHE A 162 10.46 -6.95 8.28
N GLN A 163 11.36 -5.99 8.40
CA GLN A 163 11.55 -5.23 9.65
C GLN A 163 10.39 -4.27 9.92
N ARG A 164 9.75 -3.75 8.87
CA ARG A 164 8.62 -2.84 8.94
C ARG A 164 7.44 -3.40 8.13
N PRO A 165 6.20 -3.10 8.54
CA PRO A 165 5.03 -3.56 7.79
C PRO A 165 5.01 -3.02 6.36
N SER A 166 4.85 -3.90 5.36
CA SER A 166 4.88 -3.54 3.94
C SER A 166 3.76 -2.59 3.51
N TYR A 167 2.65 -2.56 4.24
CA TYR A 167 1.59 -1.57 3.99
C TYR A 167 2.01 -0.13 4.29
N ASN A 168 3.24 0.10 4.79
CA ASN A 168 3.86 1.41 4.96
C ASN A 168 4.91 1.72 3.87
N PHE A 169 5.03 0.91 2.83
CA PHE A 169 5.98 1.10 1.73
C PHE A 169 5.33 1.90 0.60
N ASP A 170 5.05 3.17 0.88
CA ASP A 170 4.43 4.04 -0.11
C ASP A 170 5.45 4.46 -1.17
N SER A 171 5.09 4.24 -2.43
CA SER A 171 5.67 4.90 -3.60
C SER A 171 4.84 6.13 -3.98
N ALA A 172 5.30 6.89 -4.98
CA ALA A 172 4.56 8.03 -5.48
C ALA A 172 4.36 7.98 -7.00
N ALA A 173 3.28 8.58 -7.46
CA ALA A 173 3.06 8.92 -8.86
C ALA A 173 2.69 10.41 -8.99
N GLY A 174 2.75 10.94 -10.23
CA GLY A 174 2.61 12.36 -10.51
C GLY A 174 3.95 13.12 -10.50
N ILE A 175 5.01 12.48 -10.05
CA ILE A 175 6.39 13.00 -10.05
C ILE A 175 7.35 11.95 -10.62
N ARG A 176 8.47 12.41 -11.20
CA ARG A 176 9.59 11.56 -11.62
C ARG A 176 10.70 11.62 -10.59
N TYR A 177 11.13 10.47 -10.07
CA TYR A 177 12.19 10.43 -9.06
C TYR A 177 13.02 9.14 -9.12
N THR A 178 14.17 9.18 -8.46
CA THR A 178 15.03 8.01 -8.25
C THR A 178 15.20 7.75 -6.76
N VAL A 179 15.40 6.49 -6.44
CA VAL A 179 15.74 5.99 -5.09
C VAL A 179 17.11 5.38 -5.16
N ASP A 180 18.11 6.03 -4.58
CA ASP A 180 19.50 5.58 -4.58
C ASP A 180 19.71 4.59 -3.41
N LEU A 181 19.92 3.33 -3.76
CA LEU A 181 20.11 2.23 -2.81
C LEU A 181 21.47 2.31 -2.09
N THR A 182 22.44 3.06 -2.62
CA THR A 182 23.79 3.21 -2.01
C THR A 182 23.83 4.30 -0.95
N LYS A 183 22.78 5.14 -0.87
CA LYS A 183 22.75 6.29 0.03
C LYS A 183 22.11 5.94 1.37
N PRO A 184 22.53 6.61 2.44
CA PRO A 184 21.88 6.50 3.73
C PRO A 184 20.47 7.10 3.70
N THR A 185 19.65 6.71 4.67
CA THR A 185 18.33 7.33 4.92
C THR A 185 18.42 8.84 4.95
N GLY A 186 17.46 9.53 4.32
CA GLY A 186 17.39 10.99 4.20
C GLY A 186 18.16 11.56 3.00
N GLN A 187 18.85 10.71 2.23
CA GLN A 187 19.64 11.14 1.04
C GLN A 187 19.36 10.26 -0.20
N ARG A 188 18.32 9.40 -0.15
CA ARG A 188 18.02 8.42 -1.20
C ARG A 188 17.17 8.99 -2.33
N ILE A 189 16.30 9.96 -2.01
CA ILE A 189 15.30 10.47 -2.95
C ILE A 189 15.81 11.68 -3.70
N THR A 190 15.84 11.55 -5.04
CA THR A 190 16.06 12.68 -5.95
C THR A 190 14.81 12.83 -6.81
N ILE A 191 14.04 13.91 -6.60
CA ILE A 191 12.88 14.26 -7.43
C ILE A 191 13.37 15.07 -8.62
N LEU A 192 13.12 14.57 -9.81
CA LEU A 192 13.63 15.13 -11.09
C LEU A 192 12.67 16.16 -11.68
N SER A 193 11.38 15.87 -11.67
CA SER A 193 10.33 16.73 -12.24
C SER A 193 8.95 16.25 -11.82
N MET A 194 7.91 16.98 -12.17
CA MET A 194 6.55 16.47 -12.27
C MET A 194 6.47 15.43 -13.40
N ALA A 195 5.43 14.59 -13.39
CA ALA A 195 5.26 13.54 -14.39
C ALA A 195 5.09 14.08 -15.82
N ASP A 196 4.52 15.27 -15.96
CA ASP A 196 4.32 15.99 -17.22
C ASP A 196 5.58 16.75 -17.71
N GLY A 197 6.68 16.66 -16.96
CA GLY A 197 7.95 17.32 -17.28
C GLY A 197 8.10 18.73 -16.70
N GLN A 198 7.09 19.28 -16.04
CA GLN A 198 7.23 20.58 -15.37
C GLN A 198 8.23 20.50 -14.21
N PRO A 199 8.92 21.61 -13.88
CA PRO A 199 9.84 21.64 -12.75
C PRO A 199 9.13 21.31 -11.43
N PHE A 200 9.75 20.46 -10.62
CA PHE A 200 9.34 20.25 -9.24
C PHE A 200 10.03 21.27 -8.31
N SER A 201 9.27 21.86 -7.38
CA SER A 201 9.79 22.85 -6.43
C SER A 201 9.58 22.38 -4.98
N LEU A 202 10.62 22.39 -4.19
CA LEU A 202 10.55 22.02 -2.77
C LEU A 202 9.68 22.97 -1.94
N THR A 203 9.53 24.21 -2.38
CA THR A 203 8.76 25.25 -1.66
C THR A 203 7.32 25.40 -2.12
N ARG A 204 6.97 24.85 -3.30
CA ARG A 204 5.60 24.86 -3.81
C ARG A 204 4.73 23.87 -3.03
N THR A 205 3.46 24.20 -2.84
CA THR A 205 2.44 23.30 -2.31
C THR A 205 1.75 22.55 -3.45
N TYR A 206 1.58 21.24 -3.25
CA TYR A 206 0.96 20.31 -4.19
C TYR A 206 -0.27 19.67 -3.57
N ARG A 207 -1.25 19.34 -4.41
CA ARG A 207 -2.41 18.52 -4.05
C ARG A 207 -2.00 17.07 -4.07
N CYS A 208 -1.95 16.42 -2.90
CA CYS A 208 -1.48 15.06 -2.74
C CYS A 208 -2.62 14.12 -2.36
N ALA A 209 -2.84 13.08 -3.17
CA ALA A 209 -3.81 12.03 -2.92
C ALA A 209 -3.18 10.89 -2.11
N LEU A 210 -3.83 10.51 -1.02
CA LEU A 210 -3.43 9.41 -0.13
C LEU A 210 -4.65 8.86 0.62
N ASN A 211 -4.53 7.68 1.18
CA ASN A 211 -5.64 7.10 1.93
C ASN A 211 -5.81 7.73 3.32
N SER A 212 -7.02 7.58 3.90
CA SER A 212 -7.36 8.19 5.20
C SER A 212 -6.50 7.67 6.35
N TYR A 213 -5.98 6.43 6.29
CA TYR A 213 -5.04 5.94 7.28
C TYR A 213 -3.77 6.79 7.32
N ARG A 214 -3.21 7.13 6.16
CA ARG A 214 -2.07 8.05 6.05
C ARG A 214 -2.42 9.46 6.49
N GLY A 215 -3.55 9.98 5.98
CA GLY A 215 -3.99 11.34 6.29
C GLY A 215 -4.23 11.58 7.77
N ASN A 216 -4.54 10.54 8.53
CA ASN A 216 -4.70 10.57 9.98
C ASN A 216 -3.40 10.24 10.75
N GLY A 217 -2.24 10.22 10.08
CA GLY A 217 -0.94 10.00 10.71
C GLY A 217 -0.47 8.55 10.76
N GLY A 218 -1.26 7.62 10.21
CA GLY A 218 -0.93 6.19 10.22
C GLY A 218 0.41 5.88 9.54
N GLY A 219 1.22 5.05 10.19
CA GLY A 219 2.56 4.67 9.74
C GLY A 219 3.64 5.73 9.91
N GLY A 220 3.30 6.93 10.42
CA GLY A 220 4.26 7.98 10.72
C GLY A 220 4.82 8.75 9.51
N LEU A 221 4.37 8.46 8.28
CA LEU A 221 4.95 9.07 7.08
C LEU A 221 4.74 10.59 7.01
N LEU A 222 3.57 11.07 7.44
CA LEU A 222 3.29 12.51 7.52
C LEU A 222 3.90 13.16 8.78
N THR A 223 3.86 12.46 9.92
CA THR A 223 4.26 13.03 11.21
C THR A 223 5.75 12.91 11.46
N GLN A 224 6.32 11.71 11.36
CA GLN A 224 7.75 11.46 11.57
C GLN A 224 8.56 11.72 10.30
N GLY A 225 8.00 11.37 9.13
CA GLY A 225 8.64 11.57 7.83
C GLY A 225 8.59 13.01 7.39
N ALA A 226 7.42 13.54 7.06
CA ALA A 226 7.24 14.91 6.57
C ALA A 226 7.24 15.98 7.69
N HIS A 227 7.43 15.59 8.96
CA HIS A 227 7.52 16.46 10.13
C HIS A 227 6.28 17.34 10.36
N ILE A 228 5.10 16.90 9.91
CA ILE A 228 3.85 17.62 10.11
C ILE A 228 3.31 17.30 11.50
N PRO A 229 3.06 18.28 12.37
CA PRO A 229 2.46 18.04 13.68
C PRO A 229 1.08 17.34 13.53
N GLU A 230 0.78 16.39 14.40
CA GLU A 230 -0.47 15.62 14.36
C GLU A 230 -1.71 16.53 14.39
N SER A 231 -1.64 17.63 15.16
CA SER A 231 -2.69 18.66 15.25
C SER A 231 -2.94 19.45 13.96
N GLU A 232 -2.02 19.37 12.99
CA GLU A 232 -2.13 20.04 11.69
C GLU A 232 -2.68 19.14 10.58
N LEU A 233 -2.66 17.81 10.76
CA LEU A 233 -3.02 16.88 9.70
C LEU A 233 -4.43 17.14 9.14
N THR A 234 -5.42 17.26 10.01
CA THR A 234 -6.81 17.49 9.60
C THR A 234 -6.98 18.80 8.82
N LYS A 235 -6.20 19.85 9.17
CA LYS A 235 -6.25 21.16 8.48
C LYS A 235 -5.66 21.10 7.07
N ARG A 236 -4.80 20.12 6.80
CA ARG A 236 -4.20 19.89 5.49
C ARG A 236 -5.12 19.16 4.53
N ILE A 237 -6.18 18.48 5.03
CA ILE A 237 -7.17 17.79 4.20
C ILE A 237 -8.06 18.83 3.53
N ILE A 238 -7.99 18.90 2.20
CA ILE A 238 -8.78 19.83 1.39
C ILE A 238 -9.96 19.15 0.67
N TRP A 239 -9.95 17.84 0.63
CA TRP A 239 -11.03 17.04 0.05
C TRP A 239 -10.95 15.58 0.53
N SER A 240 -12.10 14.93 0.56
CA SER A 240 -12.26 13.52 0.94
C SER A 240 -13.38 12.87 0.14
N THR A 241 -13.24 11.56 -0.12
CA THR A 241 -14.36 10.76 -0.64
C THR A 241 -15.39 10.48 0.46
N GLU A 242 -16.64 10.21 0.05
CA GLU A 242 -17.72 9.76 0.94
C GLU A 242 -17.71 8.25 1.20
N LYS A 243 -17.19 7.48 0.25
CA LYS A 243 -17.06 6.02 0.32
C LYS A 243 -15.60 5.62 0.25
N ASP A 244 -15.31 4.37 0.60
CA ASP A 244 -13.96 3.84 0.57
C ASP A 244 -13.37 3.82 -0.87
N LEU A 245 -12.06 3.80 -0.97
CA LEU A 245 -11.34 3.85 -2.25
C LEU A 245 -11.66 2.63 -3.12
N ARG A 246 -11.88 1.45 -2.53
CA ARG A 246 -12.27 0.23 -3.26
C ARG A 246 -13.57 0.44 -4.05
N TYR A 247 -14.55 1.14 -3.47
CA TYR A 247 -15.79 1.50 -4.16
C TYR A 247 -15.50 2.32 -5.43
N TYR A 248 -14.66 3.34 -5.33
CA TYR A 248 -14.34 4.19 -6.49
C TYR A 248 -13.51 3.46 -7.55
N LEU A 249 -12.56 2.61 -7.14
CA LEU A 249 -11.82 1.72 -8.05
C LEU A 249 -12.79 0.82 -8.83
N MET A 250 -13.75 0.20 -8.14
CA MET A 250 -14.78 -0.64 -8.75
C MET A 250 -15.66 0.15 -9.75
N GLN A 251 -16.09 1.36 -9.37
CA GLN A 251 -16.92 2.20 -10.27
C GLN A 251 -16.15 2.60 -11.53
N GLU A 252 -14.87 2.92 -11.40
CA GLU A 252 -14.05 3.31 -12.55
C GLU A 252 -13.80 2.11 -13.48
N ILE A 253 -13.55 0.91 -12.95
CA ILE A 253 -13.44 -0.30 -13.76
C ILE A 253 -14.76 -0.60 -14.47
N LYS A 254 -15.90 -0.48 -13.79
CA LYS A 254 -17.25 -0.65 -14.40
C LYS A 254 -17.48 0.33 -15.54
N LYS A 255 -17.10 1.59 -15.35
CA LYS A 255 -17.25 2.66 -16.36
C LYS A 255 -16.39 2.39 -17.59
N GLN A 256 -15.16 1.93 -17.42
CA GLN A 256 -14.25 1.61 -18.54
C GLN A 256 -14.62 0.28 -19.21
N GLY A 257 -15.29 -0.64 -18.49
CA GLY A 257 -15.62 -1.99 -18.96
C GLY A 257 -14.42 -2.90 -19.14
N THR A 258 -13.36 -2.41 -19.80
CA THR A 258 -12.09 -3.12 -19.97
C THR A 258 -10.93 -2.18 -19.62
N ILE A 259 -10.06 -2.62 -18.71
CA ILE A 259 -8.86 -1.89 -18.31
C ILE A 259 -7.61 -2.54 -18.88
N ASN A 260 -6.57 -1.75 -19.08
CA ASN A 260 -5.24 -2.21 -19.51
C ASN A 260 -4.17 -1.57 -18.60
N PRO A 261 -4.07 -1.99 -17.33
CA PRO A 261 -3.12 -1.43 -16.39
C PRO A 261 -1.68 -1.65 -16.85
N LYS A 262 -0.88 -0.60 -16.77
CA LYS A 262 0.55 -0.64 -17.14
C LYS A 262 1.37 0.14 -16.11
N PRO A 263 2.65 -0.24 -15.91
CA PRO A 263 3.56 0.56 -15.12
C PRO A 263 3.69 1.97 -15.67
N LEU A 264 3.62 2.98 -14.80
CA LEU A 264 3.80 4.40 -15.16
C LEU A 264 5.26 4.73 -15.42
N ASN A 265 6.21 3.94 -14.87
CA ASN A 265 7.64 4.14 -14.99
C ASN A 265 8.08 5.57 -14.61
N GLN A 266 7.50 6.12 -13.57
CA GLN A 266 7.78 7.47 -13.07
C GLN A 266 8.91 7.51 -12.04
N TRP A 267 9.33 6.35 -11.54
CA TRP A 267 10.44 6.23 -10.61
C TRP A 267 11.21 4.93 -10.81
N LYS A 268 12.41 4.87 -10.25
CA LYS A 268 13.24 3.66 -10.26
C LYS A 268 14.24 3.64 -9.13
N PHE A 269 14.69 2.45 -8.77
CA PHE A 269 15.87 2.24 -7.93
C PHE A 269 17.14 2.43 -8.75
N ILE A 270 18.17 3.01 -8.13
CA ILE A 270 19.51 3.13 -8.71
C ILE A 270 20.57 2.68 -7.68
N PRO A 271 21.72 2.10 -8.10
CA PRO A 271 22.04 1.67 -9.48
C PRO A 271 21.09 0.57 -9.99
N GLU A 272 20.68 0.66 -11.26
CA GLU A 272 19.67 -0.25 -11.83
C GLU A 272 20.16 -1.71 -11.89
N ASP A 273 21.44 -1.92 -12.16
CA ASP A 273 22.06 -3.25 -12.19
C ASP A 273 22.10 -3.89 -10.78
N TRP A 274 22.34 -3.10 -9.73
CA TRP A 274 22.26 -3.58 -8.34
C TRP A 274 20.82 -3.96 -7.96
N ALA A 275 19.88 -3.09 -8.29
CA ALA A 275 18.45 -3.35 -8.04
C ALA A 275 17.97 -4.63 -8.75
N ALA A 276 18.40 -4.83 -10.01
CA ALA A 276 18.04 -6.02 -10.78
C ALA A 276 18.62 -7.31 -10.20
N THR A 277 19.89 -7.27 -9.73
CA THR A 277 20.54 -8.41 -9.07
C THR A 277 19.88 -8.73 -7.73
N ALA A 278 19.64 -7.69 -6.91
CA ALA A 278 19.01 -7.84 -5.62
C ALA A 278 17.57 -8.36 -5.73
N ARG A 279 16.81 -7.91 -6.75
CA ARG A 279 15.46 -8.42 -7.01
C ARG A 279 15.43 -9.94 -7.21
N GLN A 280 16.37 -10.50 -7.98
CA GLN A 280 16.43 -11.95 -8.21
C GLN A 280 16.58 -12.75 -6.90
N LYS A 281 17.28 -12.16 -5.93
CA LYS A 281 17.53 -12.72 -4.61
C LYS A 281 16.37 -12.49 -3.65
N ASP A 282 15.75 -11.31 -3.69
CA ASP A 282 14.74 -10.88 -2.72
C ASP A 282 13.32 -11.32 -3.09
N GLU A 283 13.01 -11.45 -4.40
CA GLU A 283 11.66 -11.79 -4.85
C GLU A 283 11.14 -13.13 -4.30
N PRO A 284 11.96 -14.21 -4.20
CA PRO A 284 11.53 -15.45 -3.54
C PRO A 284 11.18 -15.29 -2.05
N LEU A 285 11.73 -14.27 -1.38
CA LEU A 285 11.44 -13.97 0.03
C LEU A 285 10.17 -13.13 0.20
N VAL A 286 9.64 -12.54 -0.86
CA VAL A 286 8.38 -11.76 -0.85
C VAL A 286 7.20 -12.65 -1.22
N LYS A 287 7.44 -13.73 -1.94
CA LYS A 287 6.48 -14.80 -2.27
C LYS A 287 6.44 -15.83 -1.14
#